data_2452ffaa369fd5aa2e3c49d56bd04bd5
#
_entry.id   2452ffaa369fd5aa2e3c49d56bd04bd5
#
_cell.length_a   1.000
_cell.length_b   1.000
_cell.length_c   1.000
_cell.angle_alpha   90.00
_cell.angle_beta   90.00
_cell.angle_gamma   90.00
#
_symmetry.space_group_name_H-M   'P 1'
#
loop_
_entity.id
_entity.type
_entity.pdbx_description
1 polymer ?
#
loop_
_entity_poly.entity_id
_entity_poly.type
_entity_poly.pdbx_seq_one_letter_code
_entity_poly.pdbx_strand_id
1 'polypeptide(L)'
;LLFGLGYRLGGWVSSDKRKSPVYYACSLLAGTLKGYLEQNRFDAVVTPHLYPAETLTAMKKKGWLKIPVVAIGTDYTCIPFWEETDCDCYIVPQKDLLGELIHKGLPKKQLFPLGIPVKQAFSTQKKRSLARKLCRLPSDAHVYLVMSGSMGYGDCAETVQHITNAGVDFQILA
;
A
#
# COMPACT_ATOMS: atom_id res chain seq x y z
N LEU A 1 -3.03 17.58 -7.89
CA LEU A 1 -2.03 18.10 -8.88
C LEU A 1 -0.59 17.96 -8.37
N LEU A 2 -0.27 18.32 -7.13
CA LEU A 2 1.10 18.21 -6.57
C LEU A 2 1.60 16.76 -6.44
N PHE A 3 0.75 15.81 -6.06
CA PHE A 3 1.11 14.39 -5.95
C PHE A 3 1.48 13.78 -7.31
N GLY A 4 0.68 14.06 -8.37
CA GLY A 4 0.97 13.55 -9.72
C GLY A 4 2.25 14.12 -10.33
N LEU A 5 2.60 15.37 -10.01
CA LEU A 5 3.85 15.99 -10.44
C LEU A 5 5.05 15.37 -9.71
N GLY A 6 4.92 15.08 -8.41
CA GLY A 6 5.94 14.39 -7.61
C GLY A 6 6.24 12.99 -8.14
N TYR A 7 5.21 12.23 -8.55
CA TYR A 7 5.38 10.91 -9.17
C TYR A 7 6.11 10.95 -10.51
N ARG A 8 5.80 11.93 -11.37
CA ARG A 8 6.46 12.07 -12.70
C ARG A 8 7.90 12.52 -12.57
N LEU A 9 8.19 13.45 -11.65
CA LEU A 9 9.57 13.89 -11.34
C LEU A 9 10.36 12.77 -10.64
N GLY A 10 9.72 11.98 -9.75
CA GLY A 10 10.33 10.86 -9.09
C GLY A 10 10.84 9.79 -10.05
N GLY A 11 10.07 9.45 -11.09
CA GLY A 11 10.49 8.49 -12.13
C GLY A 11 11.72 8.94 -12.93
N TRP A 12 11.96 10.25 -13.03
CA TRP A 12 13.13 10.80 -13.73
C TRP A 12 14.39 10.82 -12.84
N VAL A 13 14.22 11.08 -11.55
CA VAL A 13 15.32 11.11 -10.56
C VAL A 13 15.76 9.69 -10.17
N SER A 14 14.86 8.72 -10.20
CA SER A 14 15.11 7.31 -9.85
C SER A 14 16.02 6.57 -10.86
N SER A 15 16.28 7.14 -12.04
CA SER A 15 17.15 6.52 -13.06
C SER A 15 18.66 6.65 -12.80
N ASP A 16 19.05 7.50 -11.86
CA ASP A 16 20.44 7.71 -11.50
C ASP A 16 20.75 6.97 -10.17
N LYS A 17 21.91 6.35 -10.03
CA LYS A 17 22.38 5.58 -8.85
C LYS A 17 22.39 6.37 -7.53
N ARG A 18 21.85 7.58 -7.50
CA ARG A 18 21.75 8.46 -6.33
C ARG A 18 20.44 8.24 -5.62
N LYS A 19 20.47 8.30 -4.31
CA LYS A 19 19.27 8.27 -3.48
C LYS A 19 18.41 9.51 -3.73
N SER A 20 17.09 9.32 -3.75
CA SER A 20 16.12 10.39 -3.97
C SER A 20 16.08 11.41 -2.82
N PRO A 21 15.55 12.62 -3.05
CA PRO A 21 15.24 13.56 -1.98
C PRO A 21 14.31 12.95 -0.91
N VAL A 22 13.44 12.01 -1.30
CA VAL A 22 12.54 11.28 -0.38
C VAL A 22 13.35 10.45 0.61
N TYR A 23 14.36 9.70 0.13
CA TYR A 23 15.26 8.96 1.01
C TYR A 23 15.95 9.86 2.04
N TYR A 24 16.47 11.01 1.61
CA TYR A 24 17.15 11.93 2.52
C TYR A 24 16.19 12.53 3.55
N ALA A 25 14.98 12.93 3.14
CA ALA A 25 13.96 13.41 4.06
C ALA A 25 13.57 12.32 5.09
N CYS A 26 13.35 11.08 4.65
CA CYS A 26 13.06 9.95 5.52
C CYS A 26 14.24 9.63 6.46
N SER A 27 15.48 9.78 6.00
CA SER A 27 16.68 9.54 6.81
C SER A 27 16.82 10.45 8.03
N LEU A 28 16.18 11.64 8.01
CA LEU A 28 16.14 12.55 9.15
C LEU A 28 15.35 11.98 10.33
N LEU A 29 14.36 11.12 10.05
CA LEU A 29 13.53 10.47 11.06
C LEU A 29 14.22 9.25 11.70
N ALA A 30 15.33 8.78 11.13
CA ALA A 30 16.02 7.57 11.56
C ALA A 30 16.46 7.63 13.04
N GLY A 31 16.87 8.81 13.54
CA GLY A 31 17.26 9.00 14.94
C GLY A 31 16.10 8.81 15.91
N THR A 32 14.94 9.40 15.59
CA THR A 32 13.72 9.27 16.41
C THR A 32 13.24 7.83 16.45
N LEU A 33 13.18 7.17 15.28
CA LEU A 33 12.77 5.77 15.19
C LEU A 33 13.74 4.84 15.92
N LYS A 34 15.05 5.10 15.83
CA LYS A 34 16.06 4.36 16.59
C LYS A 34 15.77 4.39 18.09
N GLY A 35 15.57 5.60 18.66
CA GLY A 35 15.26 5.73 20.08
C GLY A 35 14.02 4.94 20.49
N TYR A 36 12.97 4.94 19.68
CA TYR A 36 11.77 4.16 19.93
C TYR A 36 12.03 2.64 19.89
N LEU A 37 12.77 2.15 18.90
CA LEU A 37 13.07 0.73 18.76
C LEU A 37 14.03 0.21 19.86
N GLU A 38 14.93 1.05 20.37
CA GLU A 38 15.82 0.70 21.46
C GLU A 38 15.11 0.63 22.83
N GLN A 39 14.11 1.47 23.03
CA GLN A 39 13.28 1.46 24.25
C GLN A 39 12.33 0.26 24.28
N ASN A 40 11.97 -0.28 23.13
CA ASN A 40 11.04 -1.40 23.00
C ASN A 40 11.76 -2.55 22.28
N ARG A 41 11.71 -3.74 22.87
CA ARG A 41 12.35 -4.92 22.29
C ARG A 41 11.44 -5.52 21.22
N PHE A 42 11.86 -5.41 19.96
CA PHE A 42 11.18 -6.00 18.82
C PHE A 42 12.07 -7.03 18.14
N ASP A 43 11.46 -8.12 17.65
CA ASP A 43 12.16 -9.17 16.91
C ASP A 43 12.21 -8.89 15.41
N ALA A 44 11.29 -8.07 14.90
CA ALA A 44 11.21 -7.65 13.50
C ALA A 44 10.43 -6.34 13.36
N VAL A 45 10.60 -5.66 12.23
CA VAL A 45 9.78 -4.51 11.85
C VAL A 45 9.03 -4.85 10.56
N VAL A 46 7.71 -4.63 10.57
CA VAL A 46 6.87 -4.79 9.39
C VAL A 46 6.31 -3.44 8.99
N THR A 47 6.43 -3.08 7.73
CA THR A 47 5.88 -1.81 7.21
C THR A 47 5.12 -1.99 5.91
N PRO A 48 3.86 -1.50 5.82
CA PRO A 48 3.10 -1.47 4.58
C PRO A 48 3.29 -0.17 3.80
N HIS A 49 4.29 0.65 4.11
CA HIS A 49 4.46 1.96 3.50
C HIS A 49 5.92 2.26 3.17
N LEU A 50 6.13 2.93 2.04
CA LEU A 50 7.44 3.26 1.51
C LEU A 50 8.29 4.14 2.46
N TYR A 51 7.74 5.20 3.04
CA TYR A 51 8.51 6.16 3.84
C TYR A 51 9.15 5.53 5.10
N PRO A 52 8.44 4.72 5.88
CA PRO A 52 9.09 3.95 6.94
C PRO A 52 10.14 2.96 6.40
N ALA A 53 9.93 2.32 5.23
CA ALA A 53 10.92 1.43 4.63
C ALA A 53 12.22 2.18 4.28
N GLU A 54 12.13 3.41 3.76
CA GLU A 54 13.27 4.29 3.52
C GLU A 54 14.00 4.68 4.82
N THR A 55 13.24 5.04 5.86
CA THR A 55 13.81 5.36 7.19
C THR A 55 14.58 4.16 7.75
N LEU A 56 13.99 2.95 7.69
CA LEU A 56 14.61 1.70 8.15
C LEU A 56 15.84 1.34 7.32
N THR A 57 15.79 1.59 6.00
CA THR A 57 16.94 1.44 5.11
C THR A 57 18.10 2.35 5.53
N ALA A 58 17.82 3.61 5.85
CA ALA A 58 18.83 4.53 6.35
C ALA A 58 19.41 4.07 7.69
N MET A 59 18.60 3.50 8.58
CA MET A 59 19.05 2.93 9.85
C MET A 59 19.94 1.71 9.64
N LYS A 60 19.58 0.79 8.72
CA LYS A 60 20.43 -0.37 8.37
C LYS A 60 21.79 0.08 7.85
N LYS A 61 21.83 1.06 6.95
CA LYS A 61 23.08 1.62 6.41
C LYS A 61 23.99 2.26 7.46
N LYS A 62 23.40 2.84 8.52
CA LYS A 62 24.14 3.39 9.67
C LYS A 62 24.54 2.32 10.70
N GLY A 63 24.15 1.06 10.48
CA GLY A 63 24.39 -0.03 11.46
C GLY A 63 23.53 0.08 12.73
N TRP A 64 22.48 0.89 12.72
CA TRP A 64 21.60 1.13 13.85
C TRP A 64 20.46 0.11 13.98
N LEU A 65 20.17 -0.64 12.94
CA LEU A 65 19.12 -1.64 12.91
C LEU A 65 19.70 -3.02 12.56
N LYS A 66 19.48 -3.99 13.43
CA LYS A 66 19.98 -5.37 13.30
C LYS A 66 18.85 -6.39 13.16
N ILE A 67 17.62 -6.00 13.51
CA ILE A 67 16.44 -6.87 13.38
C ILE A 67 15.91 -6.84 11.93
N PRO A 68 15.28 -7.92 11.45
CA PRO A 68 14.78 -8.00 10.08
C PRO A 68 13.66 -6.99 9.81
N VAL A 69 13.63 -6.51 8.58
CA VAL A 69 12.63 -5.58 8.05
C VAL A 69 11.82 -6.27 6.97
N VAL A 70 10.51 -6.34 7.15
CA VAL A 70 9.56 -6.84 6.17
C VAL A 70 8.77 -5.67 5.59
N ALA A 71 8.90 -5.44 4.30
CA ALA A 71 8.08 -4.48 3.58
C ALA A 71 6.88 -5.17 2.94
N ILE A 72 5.72 -4.53 2.96
CA ILE A 72 4.51 -5.01 2.30
C ILE A 72 4.11 -3.99 1.24
N GLY A 73 4.23 -4.37 -0.03
CA GLY A 73 3.70 -3.59 -1.14
C GLY A 73 2.19 -3.70 -1.18
N THR A 74 1.50 -2.58 -1.18
CA THR A 74 0.03 -2.50 -1.22
C THR A 74 -0.51 -1.99 -2.55
N ASP A 75 0.38 -1.70 -3.50
CA ASP A 75 0.07 -1.23 -4.84
C ASP A 75 0.26 -2.35 -5.87
N TYR A 76 -0.61 -2.37 -6.89
CA TYR A 76 -0.51 -3.31 -8.03
C TYR A 76 0.44 -2.82 -9.13
N THR A 77 1.39 -1.99 -8.77
CA THR A 77 2.52 -1.51 -9.59
C THR A 77 3.70 -1.18 -8.69
N CYS A 78 4.89 -1.14 -9.24
CA CYS A 78 6.07 -0.67 -8.52
C CYS A 78 6.07 0.87 -8.51
N ILE A 79 5.57 1.46 -7.44
CA ILE A 79 5.69 2.91 -7.26
C ILE A 79 7.16 3.31 -7.12
N PRO A 80 7.55 4.53 -7.53
CA PRO A 80 8.93 5.01 -7.42
C PRO A 80 9.51 4.91 -6.01
N PHE A 81 10.81 4.69 -5.94
CA PHE A 81 11.64 4.65 -4.73
C PHE A 81 11.63 3.34 -3.94
N TRP A 82 10.79 2.35 -4.25
CA TRP A 82 10.93 1.02 -3.65
C TRP A 82 12.31 0.41 -3.93
N GLU A 83 12.88 0.66 -5.11
CA GLU A 83 14.23 0.25 -5.50
C GLU A 83 15.35 0.86 -4.65
N GLU A 84 15.06 1.92 -3.90
CA GLU A 84 16.00 2.54 -2.99
C GLU A 84 16.06 1.88 -1.62
N THR A 85 15.05 1.07 -1.28
CA THR A 85 14.95 0.42 0.01
C THR A 85 15.84 -0.82 0.11
N ASP A 86 16.17 -1.21 1.34
CA ASP A 86 16.97 -2.39 1.68
C ASP A 86 16.27 -3.18 2.80
N CYS A 87 15.14 -3.79 2.45
CA CYS A 87 14.39 -4.65 3.36
C CYS A 87 14.81 -6.11 3.18
N ASP A 88 14.71 -6.91 4.24
CA ASP A 88 15.09 -8.33 4.21
C ASP A 88 14.06 -9.18 3.45
N CYS A 89 12.82 -8.69 3.40
CA CYS A 89 11.70 -9.34 2.72
C CYS A 89 10.74 -8.30 2.17
N TYR A 90 10.21 -8.55 0.97
CA TYR A 90 9.15 -7.77 0.33
C TYR A 90 7.98 -8.69 0.02
N ILE A 91 6.89 -8.52 0.73
CA ILE A 91 5.61 -9.16 0.41
C ILE A 91 4.93 -8.32 -0.66
N VAL A 92 4.53 -8.94 -1.77
CA VAL A 92 3.94 -8.23 -2.91
C VAL A 92 2.57 -8.81 -3.26
N PRO A 93 1.68 -8.01 -3.88
CA PRO A 93 0.29 -8.39 -4.13
C PRO A 93 0.13 -9.67 -4.96
N GLN A 94 0.94 -9.84 -6.00
CA GLN A 94 0.77 -10.93 -6.97
C GLN A 94 2.05 -11.23 -7.75
N LYS A 95 2.08 -12.42 -8.37
CA LYS A 95 3.25 -12.90 -9.15
C LYS A 95 3.57 -12.04 -10.37
N ASP A 96 2.57 -11.46 -11.00
CA ASP A 96 2.73 -10.69 -12.24
C ASP A 96 3.56 -9.42 -12.04
N LEU A 97 3.63 -8.91 -10.79
CA LEU A 97 4.47 -7.77 -10.43
C LEU A 97 5.96 -8.11 -10.31
N LEU A 98 6.33 -9.39 -10.16
CA LEU A 98 7.72 -9.77 -9.91
C LEU A 98 8.67 -9.29 -11.02
N GLY A 99 8.23 -9.37 -12.28
CA GLY A 99 9.03 -8.91 -13.43
C GLY A 99 9.34 -7.42 -13.35
N GLU A 100 8.34 -6.61 -13.07
CA GLU A 100 8.49 -5.15 -12.91
C GLU A 100 9.40 -4.79 -11.74
N LEU A 101 9.18 -5.40 -10.58
CA LEU A 101 9.96 -5.16 -9.36
C LEU A 101 11.45 -5.52 -9.54
N ILE A 102 11.72 -6.68 -10.17
CA ILE A 102 13.09 -7.10 -10.47
C ILE A 102 13.76 -6.16 -11.47
N HIS A 103 13.03 -5.74 -12.51
CA HIS A 103 13.53 -4.77 -13.49
C HIS A 103 13.88 -3.43 -12.85
N LYS A 104 13.13 -3.01 -11.84
CA LYS A 104 13.38 -1.82 -11.02
C LYS A 104 14.56 -1.99 -10.05
N GLY A 105 15.10 -3.19 -9.88
CA GLY A 105 16.28 -3.46 -9.06
C GLY A 105 16.03 -4.12 -7.71
N LEU A 106 14.80 -4.52 -7.38
CA LEU A 106 14.55 -5.26 -6.15
C LEU A 106 15.10 -6.70 -6.28
N PRO A 107 15.73 -7.23 -5.21
CA PRO A 107 16.34 -8.57 -5.26
C PRO A 107 15.28 -9.68 -5.36
N LYS A 108 15.33 -10.48 -6.42
CA LYS A 108 14.38 -11.60 -6.67
C LYS A 108 14.19 -12.51 -5.45
N LYS A 109 15.28 -12.80 -4.72
CA LYS A 109 15.26 -13.72 -3.57
C LYS A 109 14.49 -13.17 -2.35
N GLN A 110 14.25 -11.86 -2.31
CA GLN A 110 13.54 -11.18 -1.22
C GLN A 110 12.09 -10.87 -1.57
N LEU A 111 11.61 -11.21 -2.78
CA LEU A 111 10.26 -10.93 -3.26
C LEU A 111 9.34 -12.14 -3.06
N PHE A 112 8.26 -11.96 -2.32
CA PHE A 112 7.30 -13.00 -1.97
C PHE A 112 5.88 -12.59 -2.38
N PRO A 113 5.29 -13.18 -3.43
CA PRO A 113 3.95 -12.84 -3.92
C PRO A 113 2.87 -13.52 -3.08
N LEU A 114 2.66 -13.04 -1.86
CA LEU A 114 1.75 -13.62 -0.87
C LEU A 114 0.39 -12.91 -0.79
N GLY A 115 0.22 -11.80 -1.51
CA GLY A 115 -0.99 -11.01 -1.46
C GLY A 115 -0.91 -9.85 -0.46
N ILE A 116 -1.88 -8.94 -0.54
CA ILE A 116 -2.03 -7.84 0.41
C ILE A 116 -2.72 -8.38 1.67
N PRO A 117 -2.14 -8.20 2.87
CA PRO A 117 -2.79 -8.60 4.12
C PRO A 117 -4.11 -7.86 4.34
N VAL A 118 -5.16 -8.59 4.59
CA VAL A 118 -6.50 -8.07 4.87
C VAL A 118 -7.03 -8.60 6.19
N LYS A 119 -8.00 -7.89 6.79
CA LYS A 119 -8.69 -8.40 7.98
C LYS A 119 -9.37 -9.72 7.66
N GLN A 120 -9.38 -10.66 8.61
CA GLN A 120 -10.01 -11.98 8.46
C GLN A 120 -11.48 -11.90 8.03
N ALA A 121 -12.18 -10.80 8.37
CA ALA A 121 -13.55 -10.57 7.94
C ALA A 121 -13.72 -10.55 6.42
N PHE A 122 -12.68 -10.20 5.64
CA PHE A 122 -12.70 -10.20 4.18
C PHE A 122 -12.43 -11.58 3.57
N SER A 123 -11.81 -12.49 4.30
CA SER A 123 -11.60 -13.88 3.87
C SER A 123 -12.70 -14.84 4.34
N THR A 124 -13.57 -14.40 5.24
CA THR A 124 -14.68 -15.20 5.74
C THR A 124 -15.97 -14.88 4.97
N GLN A 125 -16.39 -15.81 4.10
CA GLN A 125 -17.63 -15.64 3.35
C GLN A 125 -18.84 -15.75 4.29
N LYS A 126 -19.69 -14.72 4.29
CA LYS A 126 -21.02 -14.77 4.91
C LYS A 126 -22.06 -15.19 3.88
N LYS A 127 -23.07 -15.94 4.31
CA LYS A 127 -24.23 -16.22 3.44
C LYS A 127 -24.85 -14.89 2.97
N ARG A 128 -25.14 -14.78 1.68
CA ARG A 128 -25.71 -13.57 1.06
C ARG A 128 -26.94 -13.05 1.81
N SER A 129 -27.85 -13.94 2.21
CA SER A 129 -29.06 -13.59 2.97
C SER A 129 -28.73 -12.93 4.31
N LEU A 130 -27.72 -13.46 5.03
CA LEU A 130 -27.28 -12.89 6.30
C LEU A 130 -26.61 -11.52 6.09
N ALA A 131 -25.74 -11.39 5.08
CA ALA A 131 -25.08 -10.14 4.77
C ALA A 131 -26.09 -9.03 4.43
N ARG A 132 -27.12 -9.34 3.59
CA ARG A 132 -28.19 -8.42 3.26
C ARG A 132 -28.99 -7.99 4.50
N LYS A 133 -29.33 -8.93 5.36
CA LYS A 133 -30.03 -8.64 6.62
C LYS A 133 -29.21 -7.69 7.52
N LEU A 134 -27.92 -7.94 7.65
CA LEU A 134 -27.00 -7.08 8.44
C LEU A 134 -26.88 -5.66 7.87
N CYS A 135 -26.89 -5.55 6.54
CA CYS A 135 -26.84 -4.26 5.84
C CYS A 135 -28.24 -3.62 5.65
N ARG A 136 -29.32 -4.22 6.18
CA ARG A 136 -30.71 -3.77 6.01
C ARG A 136 -31.14 -3.61 4.55
N LEU A 137 -30.64 -4.50 3.69
CA LEU A 137 -30.95 -4.50 2.25
C LEU A 137 -32.07 -5.47 1.94
N PRO A 138 -32.96 -5.17 0.98
CA PRO A 138 -33.96 -6.10 0.46
C PRO A 138 -33.30 -7.38 -0.06
N SER A 139 -34.00 -8.52 0.03
CA SER A 139 -33.47 -9.84 -0.35
C SER A 139 -33.13 -9.97 -1.83
N ASP A 140 -33.89 -9.27 -2.68
CA ASP A 140 -33.97 -9.41 -4.15
C ASP A 140 -33.50 -8.17 -4.91
N ALA A 141 -33.31 -7.04 -4.23
CA ALA A 141 -32.87 -5.81 -4.88
C ALA A 141 -31.46 -5.94 -5.52
N HIS A 142 -31.25 -5.28 -6.65
CA HIS A 142 -29.91 -5.01 -7.15
C HIS A 142 -29.18 -4.02 -6.26
N VAL A 143 -27.94 -4.29 -5.95
CA VAL A 143 -27.14 -3.42 -5.04
C VAL A 143 -25.86 -3.01 -5.73
N TYR A 144 -25.63 -1.71 -5.82
CA TYR A 144 -24.39 -1.12 -6.27
C TYR A 144 -23.60 -0.60 -5.05
N LEU A 145 -22.37 -1.05 -4.91
CA LEU A 145 -21.45 -0.51 -3.91
C LEU A 145 -20.54 0.53 -4.59
N VAL A 146 -20.66 1.78 -4.17
CA VAL A 146 -19.82 2.89 -4.65
C VAL A 146 -18.80 3.22 -3.57
N MET A 147 -17.51 3.08 -3.88
CA MET A 147 -16.42 3.32 -2.94
C MET A 147 -15.30 4.11 -3.61
N SER A 148 -14.74 5.06 -2.90
CA SER A 148 -13.45 5.67 -3.24
C SER A 148 -12.31 5.05 -2.44
N GLY A 149 -11.06 5.31 -2.87
CA GLY A 149 -9.88 4.96 -2.07
C GLY A 149 -9.76 5.83 -0.82
N SER A 150 -8.81 5.50 0.06
CA SER A 150 -8.57 6.18 1.35
C SER A 150 -8.35 7.69 1.24
N MET A 151 -7.89 8.16 0.09
CA MET A 151 -7.67 9.59 -0.20
C MET A 151 -8.92 10.30 -0.72
N GLY A 152 -10.07 9.61 -0.84
CA GLY A 152 -11.30 10.19 -1.38
C GLY A 152 -11.19 10.62 -2.85
N TYR A 153 -10.24 10.04 -3.60
CA TYR A 153 -10.04 10.40 -5.00
C TYR A 153 -11.18 9.86 -5.86
N GLY A 154 -11.73 10.71 -6.73
CA GLY A 154 -12.91 10.44 -7.54
C GLY A 154 -14.15 11.09 -6.97
N ASP A 155 -15.15 11.36 -7.82
CA ASP A 155 -16.42 11.93 -7.43
C ASP A 155 -17.47 10.83 -7.22
N CYS A 156 -17.52 10.30 -5.99
CA CYS A 156 -18.54 9.33 -5.60
C CYS A 156 -19.95 9.92 -5.68
N ALA A 157 -20.10 11.22 -5.38
CA ALA A 157 -21.40 11.87 -5.41
C ALA A 157 -21.93 11.98 -6.84
N GLU A 158 -21.08 12.38 -7.79
CA GLU A 158 -21.42 12.41 -9.21
C GLU A 158 -21.75 11.01 -9.75
N THR A 159 -20.96 10.01 -9.36
CA THR A 159 -21.21 8.60 -9.73
C THR A 159 -22.57 8.13 -9.22
N VAL A 160 -22.89 8.40 -7.95
CA VAL A 160 -24.20 8.07 -7.35
C VAL A 160 -25.32 8.79 -8.10
N GLN A 161 -25.15 10.07 -8.42
CA GLN A 161 -26.15 10.86 -9.16
C GLN A 161 -26.41 10.29 -10.56
N HIS A 162 -25.35 9.91 -11.28
CA HIS A 162 -25.48 9.30 -12.61
C HIS A 162 -26.22 7.96 -12.55
N ILE A 163 -25.86 7.10 -11.57
CA ILE A 163 -26.56 5.81 -11.37
C ILE A 163 -28.03 6.05 -11.04
N THR A 164 -28.34 7.02 -10.16
CA THR A 164 -29.71 7.36 -9.79
C THR A 164 -30.52 7.86 -10.98
N ASN A 165 -29.94 8.67 -11.84
CA ASN A 165 -30.59 9.22 -13.02
C ASN A 165 -30.85 8.17 -14.11
N ALA A 166 -30.23 6.99 -14.03
CA ALA A 166 -30.43 5.91 -15.00
C ALA A 166 -31.83 5.26 -14.92
N GLY A 167 -32.66 5.61 -13.90
CA GLY A 167 -34.05 5.18 -13.79
C GLY A 167 -34.23 3.66 -13.55
N VAL A 168 -33.22 2.99 -13.07
CA VAL A 168 -33.25 1.54 -12.74
C VAL A 168 -33.56 1.34 -11.26
N ASP A 169 -34.38 0.36 -10.95
CA ASP A 169 -34.68 0.02 -9.53
C ASP A 169 -33.49 -0.71 -8.88
N PHE A 170 -32.84 -0.04 -7.92
CA PHE A 170 -31.65 -0.54 -7.22
C PHE A 170 -31.44 0.14 -5.87
N GLN A 171 -30.55 -0.44 -5.08
CA GLN A 171 -30.06 0.14 -3.82
C GLN A 171 -28.59 0.55 -3.99
N ILE A 172 -28.21 1.72 -3.46
CA ILE A 172 -26.82 2.20 -3.43
C ILE A 172 -26.29 2.11 -2.00
N LEU A 173 -25.07 1.59 -1.87
CA LEU A 173 -24.22 1.72 -0.69
C LEU A 173 -23.05 2.61 -1.06
N ALA A 174 -22.89 3.76 -0.40
CA ALA A 174 -21.80 4.70 -0.64
C ALA A 174 -21.08 5.06 0.67
#